data_19f22a6cce4c7aab41549b4f294a7f18
#
_entry.id   19f22a6cce4c7aab41549b4f294a7f18
#
_cell.length_a   1.000
_cell.length_b   1.000
_cell.length_c   1.000
_cell.angle_alpha   90.00
_cell.angle_beta   90.00
_cell.angle_gamma   90.00
#
_symmetry.space_group_name_H-M   'P 1'
#
loop_
_entity.id
_entity.type
_entity.pdbx_description
1 polymer ?
#
loop_
_entity_poly.entity_id
_entity_poly.type
_entity_poly.pdbx_seq_one_letter_code
_entity_poly.pdbx_strand_id
1 'polypeptide(L)'
;MARARSLREFQTSFAAETSCAAFLFERRWPQGFVCPACGAGRAALLRSRAHTYECLDCGRQTSVTAGTVMHRSKLPLTVWFWASHLMATHSNGMSAVQLEAQLGITYKTAWLLAQKLRRSMIDPHREPLEGVVEVDQAEIPFRADNSFFDPVRSGKILIAGAVEVIDRGTNQAKPKRKRAKYLDTRSGRIRLAAIADNSAASIEAFVRANVKTGTTLLTGGHRSYPGLTDYRHDPRTVGKMAGHIVLPWIHRVFALMKRWGLGTYHGLRRKHIDTYLNEFVFRYNRRFYRHVSISQ
;
A
#
# COMPACT_ATOMS: atom_id res chain seq x y z
N MET A 1 -4.49 14.88 -18.66
CA MET A 1 -5.34 13.73 -19.07
C MET A 1 -6.33 13.38 -17.97
N ALA A 2 -7.60 13.13 -18.33
CA ALA A 2 -8.63 12.70 -17.40
C ALA A 2 -8.30 11.30 -16.84
N ARG A 3 -8.62 11.07 -15.56
CA ARG A 3 -8.47 9.75 -14.92
C ARG A 3 -9.45 8.77 -15.57
N ALA A 4 -8.98 7.62 -16.04
CA ALA A 4 -9.85 6.55 -16.51
C ALA A 4 -10.75 6.08 -15.34
N ARG A 5 -12.05 6.37 -15.42
CA ARG A 5 -13.03 6.06 -14.36
C ARG A 5 -13.64 4.66 -14.50
N SER A 6 -13.55 4.09 -15.68
CA SER A 6 -14.07 2.77 -16.02
C SER A 6 -13.04 1.92 -16.76
N LEU A 7 -13.26 0.61 -16.79
CA LEU A 7 -12.45 -0.32 -17.58
C LEU A 7 -12.46 0.09 -19.06
N ARG A 8 -13.61 0.48 -19.60
CA ARG A 8 -13.75 0.91 -21.00
C ARG A 8 -12.90 2.15 -21.30
N GLU A 9 -12.95 3.16 -20.43
CA GLU A 9 -12.10 4.36 -20.57
C GLU A 9 -10.62 4.01 -20.48
N PHE A 10 -10.25 3.11 -19.57
CA PHE A 10 -8.87 2.63 -19.46
C PHE A 10 -8.40 1.95 -20.75
N GLN A 11 -9.19 1.04 -21.31
CA GLN A 11 -8.89 0.34 -22.55
C GLN A 11 -8.67 1.31 -23.71
N THR A 12 -9.55 2.32 -23.85
CA THR A 12 -9.44 3.33 -24.89
C THR A 12 -8.21 4.21 -24.71
N SER A 13 -7.93 4.65 -23.48
CA SER A 13 -6.85 5.59 -23.19
C SER A 13 -5.46 4.96 -23.31
N PHE A 14 -5.32 3.66 -22.99
CA PHE A 14 -4.05 2.96 -22.90
C PHE A 14 -3.97 1.72 -23.79
N ALA A 15 -4.62 1.81 -24.98
CA ALA A 15 -4.64 0.74 -25.96
C ALA A 15 -3.26 0.50 -26.62
N ALA A 16 -2.42 1.53 -26.74
CA ALA A 16 -1.13 1.49 -27.42
C ALA A 16 0.05 1.89 -26.53
N GLU A 17 1.23 1.37 -26.85
CA GLU A 17 2.50 1.73 -26.19
C GLU A 17 2.75 3.24 -26.23
N THR A 18 2.42 3.88 -27.34
CA THR A 18 2.60 5.34 -27.52
C THR A 18 1.75 6.15 -26.57
N SER A 19 0.48 5.76 -26.33
CA SER A 19 -0.39 6.44 -25.36
C SER A 19 0.07 6.23 -23.91
N CYS A 20 0.56 5.03 -23.58
CA CYS A 20 1.18 4.78 -22.29
C CYS A 20 2.44 5.64 -22.07
N ALA A 21 3.29 5.72 -23.09
CA ALA A 21 4.51 6.52 -23.03
C ALA A 21 4.24 8.02 -22.93
N ALA A 22 3.24 8.52 -23.67
CA ALA A 22 2.82 9.93 -23.58
C ALA A 22 2.32 10.27 -22.18
N PHE A 23 1.51 9.39 -21.57
CA PHE A 23 1.05 9.57 -20.19
C PHE A 23 2.21 9.62 -19.20
N LEU A 24 3.20 8.71 -19.32
CA LEU A 24 4.39 8.71 -18.46
C LEU A 24 5.24 9.96 -18.67
N PHE A 25 5.37 10.43 -19.91
CA PHE A 25 6.09 11.66 -20.21
C PHE A 25 5.46 12.87 -19.51
N GLU A 26 4.14 13.07 -19.66
CA GLU A 26 3.40 14.16 -19.01
C GLU A 26 3.51 14.11 -17.48
N ARG A 27 3.53 12.92 -16.90
CA ARG A 27 3.69 12.75 -15.45
C ARG A 27 5.09 13.05 -14.98
N ARG A 28 6.09 12.63 -15.74
CA ARG A 28 7.50 12.83 -15.41
C ARG A 28 7.93 14.27 -15.61
N TRP A 29 7.43 14.87 -16.66
CA TRP A 29 7.80 16.23 -17.09
C TRP A 29 6.55 17.07 -17.40
N PRO A 30 5.81 17.50 -16.39
CA PRO A 30 4.53 18.19 -16.57
C PRO A 30 4.67 19.55 -17.27
N GLN A 31 5.84 20.13 -17.25
CA GLN A 31 6.17 21.39 -17.94
C GLN A 31 7.08 21.20 -19.16
N GLY A 32 7.19 19.98 -19.67
CA GLY A 32 8.11 19.62 -20.74
C GLY A 32 9.37 18.93 -20.22
N PHE A 33 10.15 18.35 -21.13
CA PHE A 33 11.34 17.57 -20.79
C PHE A 33 12.32 18.40 -19.94
N VAL A 34 12.89 17.77 -18.93
CA VAL A 34 13.99 18.30 -18.11
C VAL A 34 15.07 17.22 -18.03
N CYS A 35 16.27 17.56 -18.51
CA CYS A 35 17.39 16.63 -18.49
C CYS A 35 17.85 16.34 -17.04
N PRO A 36 17.90 15.07 -16.61
CA PRO A 36 18.32 14.73 -15.25
C PRO A 36 19.84 14.96 -14.99
N ALA A 37 20.62 15.24 -16.03
CA ALA A 37 22.06 15.49 -15.90
C ALA A 37 22.41 16.98 -15.89
N CYS A 38 21.82 17.79 -16.79
CA CYS A 38 22.20 19.20 -16.95
C CYS A 38 21.03 20.19 -16.74
N GLY A 39 19.80 19.71 -16.51
CA GLY A 39 18.63 20.55 -16.29
C GLY A 39 18.04 21.19 -17.55
N ALA A 40 18.65 21.01 -18.73
CA ALA A 40 18.18 21.62 -19.98
C ALA A 40 16.82 21.03 -20.42
N GLY A 41 15.99 21.88 -21.09
CA GLY A 41 14.65 21.51 -21.53
C GLY A 41 14.56 21.03 -22.98
N ARG A 42 15.63 21.09 -23.76
CA ARG A 42 15.63 20.71 -25.18
C ARG A 42 15.95 19.23 -25.34
N ALA A 43 15.08 18.47 -26.00
CA ALA A 43 15.31 17.06 -26.27
C ALA A 43 14.71 16.60 -27.60
N ALA A 44 15.31 15.58 -28.18
CA ALA A 44 14.80 14.86 -29.34
C ALA A 44 14.38 13.43 -28.96
N LEU A 45 13.25 12.96 -29.47
CA LEU A 45 12.83 11.57 -29.33
C LEU A 45 13.69 10.69 -30.25
N LEU A 46 14.36 9.70 -29.68
CA LEU A 46 15.18 8.77 -30.46
C LEU A 46 14.32 7.79 -31.27
N ARG A 47 14.61 7.64 -32.54
CA ARG A 47 13.96 6.65 -33.42
C ARG A 47 14.45 5.21 -33.15
N SER A 48 15.71 5.08 -32.72
CA SER A 48 16.36 3.79 -32.47
C SER A 48 16.02 3.14 -31.12
N ARG A 49 15.45 3.92 -30.18
CA ARG A 49 15.13 3.46 -28.83
C ARG A 49 13.75 3.97 -28.44
N ALA A 50 12.80 3.04 -28.26
CA ALA A 50 11.44 3.38 -27.89
C ALA A 50 11.40 4.25 -26.62
N HIS A 51 10.58 5.31 -26.65
CA HIS A 51 10.27 6.18 -25.50
C HIS A 51 11.50 6.78 -24.80
N THR A 52 12.61 6.99 -25.57
CA THR A 52 13.87 7.52 -25.06
C THR A 52 14.14 8.89 -25.70
N TYR A 53 14.45 9.86 -24.86
CA TYR A 53 14.75 11.23 -25.25
C TYR A 53 16.25 11.49 -25.07
N GLU A 54 16.85 12.16 -26.05
CA GLU A 54 18.23 12.63 -26.00
C GLU A 54 18.25 14.13 -25.74
N CYS A 55 18.95 14.55 -24.71
CA CYS A 55 19.16 15.96 -24.43
C CYS A 55 20.03 16.59 -25.51
N LEU A 56 19.56 17.66 -26.14
CA LEU A 56 20.28 18.35 -27.21
C LEU A 56 21.48 19.17 -26.70
N ASP A 57 21.56 19.41 -25.38
CA ASP A 57 22.64 20.21 -24.80
C ASP A 57 23.79 19.34 -24.28
N CYS A 58 23.53 18.15 -23.70
CA CYS A 58 24.57 17.29 -23.13
C CYS A 58 24.62 15.86 -23.68
N GLY A 59 23.77 15.50 -24.64
CA GLY A 59 23.73 14.17 -25.24
C GLY A 59 23.18 13.06 -24.31
N ARG A 60 22.76 13.37 -23.09
CA ARG A 60 22.22 12.37 -22.16
C ARG A 60 20.94 11.76 -22.66
N GLN A 61 20.91 10.43 -22.79
CA GLN A 61 19.71 9.68 -23.16
C GLN A 61 18.94 9.26 -21.92
N THR A 62 17.63 9.54 -21.90
CA THR A 62 16.74 9.25 -20.77
C THR A 62 15.41 8.70 -21.29
N SER A 63 15.04 7.48 -20.89
CA SER A 63 13.72 6.93 -21.20
C SER A 63 12.66 7.43 -20.20
N VAL A 64 11.40 7.42 -20.61
CA VAL A 64 10.26 7.77 -19.72
C VAL A 64 10.19 6.87 -18.47
N THR A 65 10.77 5.67 -18.55
CA THR A 65 10.80 4.71 -17.44
C THR A 65 12.08 4.75 -16.59
N ALA A 66 13.09 5.52 -17.00
CA ALA A 66 14.38 5.57 -16.30
C ALA A 66 14.21 6.06 -14.85
N GLY A 67 14.73 5.32 -13.87
CA GLY A 67 14.62 5.64 -12.43
C GLY A 67 13.25 5.38 -11.80
N THR A 68 12.28 4.86 -12.55
CA THR A 68 10.95 4.47 -12.03
C THR A 68 10.89 2.98 -11.68
N VAL A 69 9.76 2.53 -11.13
CA VAL A 69 9.48 1.11 -10.88
C VAL A 69 9.59 0.24 -12.14
N MET A 70 9.41 0.85 -13.33
CA MET A 70 9.50 0.21 -14.64
C MET A 70 10.94 0.19 -15.20
N HIS A 71 11.91 0.76 -14.46
CA HIS A 71 13.30 0.85 -14.92
C HIS A 71 13.86 -0.51 -15.33
N ARG A 72 14.56 -0.55 -16.49
CA ARG A 72 15.16 -1.77 -17.07
C ARG A 72 14.18 -2.94 -17.26
N SER A 73 12.89 -2.67 -17.39
CA SER A 73 11.90 -3.68 -17.75
C SER A 73 11.91 -3.93 -19.26
N LYS A 74 11.80 -5.21 -19.65
CA LYS A 74 11.57 -5.61 -21.04
C LYS A 74 10.09 -5.78 -21.36
N LEU A 75 9.21 -5.65 -20.34
CA LEU A 75 7.77 -5.73 -20.54
C LEU A 75 7.26 -4.49 -21.25
N PRO A 76 6.30 -4.65 -22.20
CA PRO A 76 5.56 -3.54 -22.77
C PRO A 76 4.92 -2.64 -21.71
N LEU A 77 4.82 -1.34 -21.99
CA LEU A 77 4.16 -0.39 -21.07
C LEU A 77 2.69 -0.74 -20.90
N THR A 78 2.03 -1.21 -21.95
CA THR A 78 0.64 -1.68 -21.92
C THR A 78 0.44 -2.77 -20.87
N VAL A 79 1.36 -3.72 -20.73
CA VAL A 79 1.32 -4.77 -19.69
C VAL A 79 1.47 -4.16 -18.29
N TRP A 80 2.36 -3.19 -18.11
CA TRP A 80 2.51 -2.47 -16.84
C TRP A 80 1.25 -1.72 -16.45
N PHE A 81 0.63 -1.03 -17.40
CA PHE A 81 -0.59 -0.27 -17.19
C PHE A 81 -1.76 -1.19 -16.83
N TRP A 82 -1.91 -2.31 -17.57
CA TRP A 82 -2.92 -3.32 -17.22
C TRP A 82 -2.72 -3.90 -15.83
N ALA A 83 -1.50 -4.32 -15.48
CA ALA A 83 -1.20 -4.83 -14.15
C ALA A 83 -1.53 -3.82 -13.06
N SER A 84 -1.14 -2.55 -13.27
CA SER A 84 -1.42 -1.47 -12.33
C SER A 84 -2.93 -1.22 -12.17
N HIS A 85 -3.68 -1.21 -13.28
CA HIS A 85 -5.13 -1.06 -13.26
C HIS A 85 -5.80 -2.20 -12.51
N LEU A 86 -5.47 -3.45 -12.87
CA LEU A 86 -6.03 -4.64 -12.23
C LEU A 86 -5.72 -4.67 -10.74
N MET A 87 -4.47 -4.42 -10.35
CA MET A 87 -4.09 -4.39 -8.93
C MET A 87 -4.73 -3.24 -8.16
N ALA A 88 -4.98 -2.10 -8.76
CA ALA A 88 -5.58 -0.95 -8.08
C ALA A 88 -7.11 -1.06 -7.96
N THR A 89 -7.79 -1.65 -8.93
CA THR A 89 -9.27 -1.64 -9.02
C THR A 89 -9.92 -2.87 -8.41
N HIS A 90 -9.26 -4.03 -8.40
CA HIS A 90 -9.82 -5.24 -7.78
C HIS A 90 -9.85 -5.12 -6.25
N SER A 91 -11.03 -5.23 -5.65
CA SER A 91 -11.24 -5.05 -4.21
C SER A 91 -10.41 -6.00 -3.35
N ASN A 92 -10.24 -7.24 -3.80
CA ASN A 92 -9.53 -8.29 -3.07
C ASN A 92 -8.05 -8.43 -3.44
N GLY A 93 -7.50 -7.50 -4.25
CA GLY A 93 -6.16 -7.65 -4.78
C GLY A 93 -6.10 -8.62 -5.95
N MET A 94 -4.87 -8.90 -6.39
CA MET A 94 -4.60 -9.74 -7.53
C MET A 94 -3.42 -10.66 -7.24
N SER A 95 -3.63 -11.97 -7.34
CA SER A 95 -2.55 -12.95 -7.20
C SER A 95 -1.67 -12.98 -8.45
N ALA A 96 -0.44 -13.50 -8.33
CA ALA A 96 0.44 -13.64 -9.50
C ALA A 96 -0.11 -14.63 -10.53
N VAL A 97 -0.84 -15.66 -10.09
CA VAL A 97 -1.52 -16.63 -10.99
C VAL A 97 -2.62 -15.93 -11.80
N GLN A 98 -3.41 -15.06 -11.16
CA GLN A 98 -4.42 -14.29 -11.88
C GLN A 98 -3.81 -13.30 -12.87
N LEU A 99 -2.70 -12.62 -12.49
CA LEU A 99 -2.00 -11.72 -13.41
C LEU A 99 -1.39 -12.47 -14.60
N GLU A 100 -0.80 -13.65 -14.38
CA GLU A 100 -0.30 -14.54 -15.42
C GLU A 100 -1.40 -14.85 -16.43
N ALA A 101 -2.53 -15.35 -15.95
CA ALA A 101 -3.67 -15.73 -16.80
C ALA A 101 -4.27 -14.55 -17.55
N GLN A 102 -4.41 -13.39 -16.91
CA GLN A 102 -5.05 -12.22 -17.52
C GLN A 102 -4.14 -11.43 -18.47
N LEU A 103 -2.83 -11.44 -18.23
CA LEU A 103 -1.87 -10.66 -19.03
C LEU A 103 -1.11 -11.51 -20.05
N GLY A 104 -1.28 -12.84 -20.04
CA GLY A 104 -0.56 -13.74 -20.96
C GLY A 104 0.96 -13.72 -20.76
N ILE A 105 1.44 -13.52 -19.53
CA ILE A 105 2.86 -13.49 -19.16
C ILE A 105 3.19 -14.68 -18.26
N THR A 106 4.46 -15.06 -18.14
CA THR A 106 4.84 -16.16 -17.26
C THR A 106 4.62 -15.82 -15.79
N TYR A 107 4.35 -16.84 -14.95
CA TYR A 107 4.18 -16.68 -13.50
C TYR A 107 5.33 -15.90 -12.84
N LYS A 108 6.56 -16.20 -13.18
CA LYS A 108 7.75 -15.52 -12.64
C LYS A 108 7.72 -14.02 -12.96
N THR A 109 7.33 -13.68 -14.18
CA THR A 109 7.19 -12.28 -14.63
C THR A 109 6.03 -11.59 -13.92
N ALA A 110 4.86 -12.23 -13.83
CA ALA A 110 3.69 -11.73 -13.12
C ALA A 110 3.99 -11.48 -11.65
N TRP A 111 4.68 -12.43 -11.00
CA TRP A 111 5.07 -12.30 -9.61
C TRP A 111 6.03 -11.12 -9.38
N LEU A 112 7.08 -10.99 -10.21
CA LEU A 112 8.03 -9.88 -10.11
C LEU A 112 7.38 -8.53 -10.37
N LEU A 113 6.50 -8.45 -11.37
CA LEU A 113 5.70 -7.27 -11.71
C LEU A 113 4.83 -6.85 -10.51
N ALA A 114 4.10 -7.79 -9.90
CA ALA A 114 3.29 -7.53 -8.73
C ALA A 114 4.13 -7.03 -7.54
N GLN A 115 5.31 -7.62 -7.30
CA GLN A 115 6.20 -7.17 -6.21
C GLN A 115 6.74 -5.76 -6.44
N LYS A 116 7.08 -5.40 -7.66
CA LYS A 116 7.50 -4.04 -8.02
C LYS A 116 6.36 -3.03 -7.80
N LEU A 117 5.14 -3.37 -8.22
CA LEU A 117 3.96 -2.51 -8.01
C LEU A 117 3.62 -2.36 -6.52
N ARG A 118 3.72 -3.44 -5.71
CA ARG A 118 3.53 -3.35 -4.25
C ARG A 118 4.51 -2.40 -3.58
N ARG A 119 5.77 -2.40 -4.03
CA ARG A 119 6.78 -1.47 -3.50
C ARG A 119 6.44 0.00 -3.81
N SER A 120 5.81 0.28 -4.95
CA SER A 120 5.40 1.65 -5.32
C SER A 120 4.10 2.11 -4.64
N MET A 121 3.41 1.23 -3.92
CA MET A 121 2.15 1.57 -3.23
C MET A 121 2.36 2.36 -1.93
N ILE A 122 3.59 2.53 -1.47
CA ILE A 122 3.91 3.40 -0.33
C ILE A 122 4.50 4.71 -0.83
N ASP A 123 3.87 5.80 -0.39
CA ASP A 123 4.45 7.11 -0.48
C ASP A 123 5.51 7.26 0.64
N PRO A 124 6.80 7.47 0.31
CA PRO A 124 7.84 7.69 1.32
C PRO A 124 7.63 8.98 2.11
N HIS A 125 6.92 9.96 1.55
CA HIS A 125 6.62 11.26 2.18
C HIS A 125 5.24 11.28 2.83
N ARG A 126 4.64 10.11 3.07
CA ARG A 126 3.33 10.01 3.70
C ARG A 126 3.33 10.66 5.09
N GLU A 127 2.35 11.50 5.36
CA GLU A 127 2.17 12.12 6.65
C GLU A 127 1.92 11.08 7.76
N PRO A 128 2.48 11.28 8.98
CA PRO A 128 2.17 10.44 10.12
C PRO A 128 0.69 10.48 10.50
N LEU A 129 0.24 9.48 11.25
CA LEU A 129 -1.11 9.46 11.82
C LEU A 129 -1.21 10.47 12.95
N GLU A 130 -2.40 11.08 13.13
CA GLU A 130 -2.62 12.11 14.15
C GLU A 130 -4.01 12.03 14.81
N GLY A 131 -4.24 12.83 15.84
CA GLY A 131 -5.52 12.93 16.55
C GLY A 131 -5.66 11.84 17.62
N VAL A 132 -6.54 10.87 17.41
CA VAL A 132 -6.71 9.69 18.25
C VAL A 132 -6.35 8.45 17.47
N VAL A 133 -5.45 7.61 17.98
CA VAL A 133 -4.91 6.46 17.26
C VAL A 133 -4.97 5.21 18.14
N GLU A 134 -5.66 4.16 17.67
CA GLU A 134 -5.57 2.83 18.28
C GLU A 134 -4.27 2.16 17.81
N VAL A 135 -3.50 1.60 18.73
CA VAL A 135 -2.26 0.85 18.47
C VAL A 135 -2.32 -0.49 19.18
N ASP A 136 -2.04 -1.55 18.41
CA ASP A 136 -1.99 -2.91 18.92
C ASP A 136 -1.11 -3.81 18.04
N GLN A 137 -0.87 -5.04 18.46
CA GLN A 137 -0.11 -6.05 17.75
C GLN A 137 -0.98 -7.28 17.46
N ALA A 138 -0.67 -7.96 16.36
CA ALA A 138 -1.31 -9.22 16.02
C ALA A 138 -0.31 -10.19 15.39
N GLU A 139 -0.44 -11.45 15.73
CA GLU A 139 0.26 -12.53 15.03
C GLU A 139 -0.49 -12.94 13.77
N ILE A 140 0.26 -13.07 12.68
CA ILE A 140 -0.24 -13.58 11.40
C ILE A 140 0.49 -14.87 11.07
N PRO A 141 -0.23 -15.95 10.73
CA PRO A 141 0.40 -17.16 10.25
C PRO A 141 1.10 -16.88 8.90
N PHE A 142 2.30 -17.40 8.74
CA PHE A 142 3.01 -17.36 7.46
C PHE A 142 3.41 -18.76 7.01
N ARG A 143 3.63 -18.90 5.71
CA ARG A 143 4.14 -20.12 5.10
C ARG A 143 5.67 -20.10 5.07
N ALA A 144 6.33 -21.12 5.62
CA ALA A 144 7.78 -21.25 5.57
C ALA A 144 8.27 -21.49 4.13
N ASP A 145 9.50 -21.04 3.82
CA ASP A 145 10.03 -21.05 2.45
C ASP A 145 10.21 -22.47 1.85
N ASN A 146 10.34 -23.52 2.69
CA ASN A 146 10.59 -24.90 2.28
C ASN A 146 9.41 -25.86 2.54
N SER A 147 8.19 -25.33 2.73
CA SER A 147 7.06 -26.11 3.22
C SER A 147 6.29 -26.91 2.17
N PHE A 148 6.84 -27.14 0.98
CA PHE A 148 6.17 -28.05 0.02
C PHE A 148 6.10 -29.49 0.55
N PHE A 149 7.01 -29.87 1.45
CA PHE A 149 7.09 -31.20 2.07
C PHE A 149 7.00 -31.21 3.60
N ASP A 150 6.88 -30.04 4.27
CA ASP A 150 6.83 -29.98 5.73
C ASP A 150 5.70 -29.05 6.22
N PRO A 151 4.50 -29.60 6.49
CA PRO A 151 3.37 -28.82 6.99
C PRO A 151 3.59 -28.27 8.41
N VAL A 152 4.65 -28.70 9.13
CA VAL A 152 4.90 -28.34 10.55
C VAL A 152 5.64 -27.02 10.70
N ARG A 153 6.27 -26.47 9.66
CA ARG A 153 6.99 -25.19 9.71
C ARG A 153 6.12 -23.96 9.36
N SER A 154 4.90 -23.92 9.87
CA SER A 154 4.13 -22.67 9.90
C SER A 154 4.59 -21.82 11.09
N GLY A 155 5.23 -20.69 10.83
CA GLY A 155 5.57 -19.73 11.85
C GLY A 155 4.53 -18.63 11.95
N LYS A 156 4.69 -17.77 12.95
CA LYS A 156 3.88 -16.55 13.12
C LYS A 156 4.78 -15.35 12.95
N ILE A 157 4.28 -14.33 12.24
CA ILE A 157 4.91 -13.01 12.14
C ILE A 157 4.12 -12.06 13.02
N LEU A 158 4.82 -11.32 13.84
CA LEU A 158 4.25 -10.25 14.63
C LEU A 158 4.12 -8.98 13.79
N ILE A 159 2.91 -8.43 13.75
CA ILE A 159 2.60 -7.20 13.02
C ILE A 159 2.14 -6.16 14.03
N ALA A 160 2.82 -5.02 14.08
CA ALA A 160 2.32 -3.83 14.75
C ALA A 160 1.38 -3.08 13.81
N GLY A 161 0.30 -2.55 14.37
CA GLY A 161 -0.68 -1.78 13.64
C GLY A 161 -1.11 -0.53 14.38
N ALA A 162 -1.38 0.52 13.61
CA ALA A 162 -1.95 1.76 14.11
C ALA A 162 -3.10 2.20 13.19
N VAL A 163 -4.20 2.70 13.76
CA VAL A 163 -5.36 3.19 13.02
C VAL A 163 -5.91 4.47 13.63
N GLU A 164 -6.12 5.48 12.81
CA GLU A 164 -6.81 6.71 13.22
C GLU A 164 -8.27 6.43 13.55
N VAL A 165 -8.71 6.99 14.67
CA VAL A 165 -10.12 6.99 15.08
C VAL A 165 -10.69 8.37 14.81
N ILE A 166 -11.59 8.46 13.84
CA ILE A 166 -12.20 9.71 13.41
C ILE A 166 -13.62 9.79 13.96
N ASP A 167 -13.93 10.87 14.67
CA ASP A 167 -15.28 11.17 15.08
C ASP A 167 -16.15 11.48 13.86
N ARG A 168 -17.37 10.97 13.82
CA ARG A 168 -18.32 11.23 12.74
C ARG A 168 -19.02 12.56 12.83
N GLY A 169 -18.93 13.23 13.98
CA GLY A 169 -19.72 14.43 14.24
C GLY A 169 -21.23 14.14 14.30
N THR A 170 -21.98 15.06 14.86
CA THR A 170 -23.43 14.95 15.06
C THR A 170 -24.27 15.08 13.78
N ASN A 171 -23.66 15.48 12.66
CA ASN A 171 -24.37 15.86 11.42
C ASN A 171 -24.51 14.74 10.38
N GLN A 172 -24.05 13.54 10.63
CA GLN A 172 -24.31 12.44 9.70
C GLN A 172 -25.55 11.66 10.14
N ALA A 173 -26.51 11.50 9.21
CA ALA A 173 -27.74 10.75 9.43
C ALA A 173 -27.45 9.41 10.12
N LYS A 174 -28.08 9.21 11.28
CA LYS A 174 -27.93 7.97 12.04
C LYS A 174 -28.29 6.78 11.16
N PRO A 175 -27.46 5.74 11.09
CA PRO A 175 -27.77 4.56 10.28
C PRO A 175 -29.08 3.95 10.74
N LYS A 176 -29.97 3.64 9.82
CA LYS A 176 -31.32 3.10 10.04
C LYS A 176 -31.37 1.73 10.77
N ARG A 177 -30.23 1.12 11.07
CA ARG A 177 -30.14 -0.16 11.81
C ARG A 177 -29.58 0.06 13.20
N LYS A 178 -30.31 -0.43 14.22
CA LYS A 178 -29.93 -0.47 15.65
C LYS A 178 -28.66 -1.31 15.95
N ARG A 179 -27.71 -1.39 15.04
CA ARG A 179 -26.47 -2.15 15.22
C ARG A 179 -25.35 -1.24 15.75
N ALA A 180 -25.01 -1.51 17.00
CA ALA A 180 -23.78 -1.19 17.70
C ALA A 180 -23.52 0.27 18.10
N LYS A 181 -23.35 0.43 19.41
CA LYS A 181 -22.86 1.61 20.15
C LYS A 181 -21.50 2.18 19.70
N TYR A 182 -20.88 1.64 18.63
CA TYR A 182 -19.56 2.07 18.13
C TYR A 182 -19.66 3.09 16.99
N LEU A 183 -20.87 3.60 16.67
CA LEU A 183 -21.11 4.28 15.40
C LEU A 183 -20.88 5.79 15.42
N ASP A 184 -20.42 6.33 16.54
CA ASP A 184 -20.03 7.74 16.59
C ASP A 184 -18.62 7.98 16.02
N THR A 185 -17.86 6.90 15.78
CA THR A 185 -16.52 6.96 15.19
C THR A 185 -16.42 6.13 13.91
N ARG A 186 -15.32 6.35 13.15
CA ARG A 186 -14.91 5.53 12.01
C ARG A 186 -13.40 5.37 11.99
N SER A 187 -12.91 4.30 11.37
CA SER A 187 -11.47 4.15 11.12
C SER A 187 -11.01 5.09 10.02
N GLY A 188 -9.96 5.83 10.27
CA GLY A 188 -9.22 6.65 9.31
C GLY A 188 -8.13 5.89 8.58
N ARG A 189 -6.96 6.54 8.44
CA ARG A 189 -5.75 5.95 7.86
C ARG A 189 -5.17 4.89 8.78
N ILE A 190 -4.47 3.92 8.18
CA ILE A 190 -3.77 2.87 8.92
C ILE A 190 -2.28 2.86 8.59
N ARG A 191 -1.50 2.30 9.52
CA ARG A 191 -0.10 1.88 9.32
C ARG A 191 0.06 0.46 9.85
N LEU A 192 0.80 -0.35 9.12
CA LEU A 192 1.15 -1.72 9.52
C LEU A 192 2.62 -1.96 9.20
N ALA A 193 3.31 -2.64 10.08
CA ALA A 193 4.69 -3.10 9.86
C ALA A 193 4.94 -4.42 10.59
N ALA A 194 5.77 -5.27 10.00
CA ALA A 194 6.32 -6.41 10.72
C ALA A 194 7.32 -5.92 11.78
N ILE A 195 7.22 -6.45 12.98
CA ILE A 195 8.14 -6.15 14.09
C ILE A 195 8.84 -7.43 14.56
N ALA A 196 10.03 -7.27 15.13
CA ALA A 196 10.84 -8.41 15.56
C ALA A 196 10.21 -9.17 16.73
N ASP A 197 9.70 -8.40 17.71
CA ASP A 197 9.14 -8.89 18.97
C ASP A 197 8.18 -7.87 19.59
N ASN A 198 7.59 -8.23 20.74
CA ASN A 198 6.72 -7.38 21.54
C ASN A 198 7.47 -6.50 22.57
N SER A 199 8.78 -6.27 22.39
CA SER A 199 9.54 -5.40 23.28
C SER A 199 9.06 -3.94 23.17
N ALA A 200 9.30 -3.17 24.23
CA ALA A 200 9.05 -1.74 24.22
C ALA A 200 9.80 -1.05 23.07
N ALA A 201 11.05 -1.42 22.82
CA ALA A 201 11.87 -0.85 21.76
C ALA A 201 11.26 -1.06 20.36
N SER A 202 10.78 -2.27 20.04
CA SER A 202 10.16 -2.58 18.74
C SER A 202 8.86 -1.79 18.54
N ILE A 203 8.04 -1.66 19.58
CA ILE A 203 6.76 -0.96 19.54
C ILE A 203 6.97 0.55 19.48
N GLU A 204 7.86 1.10 20.29
CA GLU A 204 8.20 2.52 20.28
C GLU A 204 8.78 2.95 18.93
N ALA A 205 9.67 2.17 18.34
CA ALA A 205 10.20 2.43 17.01
C ALA A 205 9.09 2.50 15.96
N PHE A 206 8.13 1.56 16.00
CA PHE A 206 6.97 1.57 15.12
C PHE A 206 6.09 2.81 15.31
N VAL A 207 5.77 3.16 16.56
CA VAL A 207 4.91 4.32 16.87
C VAL A 207 5.58 5.61 16.43
N ARG A 208 6.85 5.85 16.79
CA ARG A 208 7.60 7.06 16.43
C ARG A 208 7.75 7.23 14.92
N ALA A 209 7.88 6.14 14.16
CA ALA A 209 7.98 6.18 12.70
C ALA A 209 6.65 6.46 11.98
N ASN A 210 5.50 6.26 12.64
CA ASN A 210 4.21 6.25 11.97
C ASN A 210 3.16 7.19 12.57
N VAL A 211 3.36 7.67 13.80
CA VAL A 211 2.39 8.48 14.55
C VAL A 211 3.03 9.80 14.98
N LYS A 212 2.34 10.90 14.77
CA LYS A 212 2.78 12.25 15.10
C LYS A 212 2.86 12.42 16.62
N THR A 213 3.92 13.04 17.09
CA THR A 213 4.11 13.42 18.50
C THR A 213 2.92 14.24 19.01
N GLY A 214 2.51 14.04 20.26
CA GLY A 214 1.35 14.69 20.88
C GLY A 214 -0.01 14.04 20.56
N THR A 215 -0.03 12.97 19.76
CA THR A 215 -1.22 12.18 19.45
C THR A 215 -1.70 11.40 20.68
N THR A 216 -3.02 11.22 20.81
CA THR A 216 -3.61 10.34 21.84
C THR A 216 -3.55 8.89 21.37
N LEU A 217 -2.83 8.05 22.11
CA LEU A 217 -2.67 6.63 21.83
C LEU A 217 -3.61 5.80 22.69
N LEU A 218 -4.54 5.07 22.04
CA LEU A 218 -5.37 4.06 22.69
C LEU A 218 -4.69 2.70 22.51
N THR A 219 -4.35 2.02 23.62
CA THR A 219 -3.65 0.73 23.57
C THR A 219 -4.33 -0.31 24.46
N GLY A 220 -4.03 -1.59 24.27
CA GLY A 220 -4.57 -2.70 25.07
C GLY A 220 -4.00 -2.85 26.47
N GLY A 221 -3.25 -1.87 27.01
CA GLY A 221 -2.68 -1.91 28.34
C GLY A 221 -1.45 -2.82 28.48
N HIS A 222 -0.82 -3.20 27.37
CA HIS A 222 0.43 -3.96 27.39
C HIS A 222 1.58 -3.13 28.01
N ARG A 223 2.51 -3.80 28.72
CA ARG A 223 3.63 -3.15 29.43
C ARG A 223 4.67 -2.47 28.53
N SER A 224 4.56 -2.58 27.22
CA SER A 224 5.53 -2.08 26.23
C SER A 224 5.33 -0.62 25.79
N TYR A 225 4.37 0.11 26.38
CA TYR A 225 4.08 1.50 26.00
C TYR A 225 4.60 2.61 26.91
N PRO A 226 5.15 2.34 28.15
CA PRO A 226 5.50 3.40 29.10
C PRO A 226 6.55 4.40 28.61
N GLY A 227 7.42 4.01 27.65
CA GLY A 227 8.46 4.88 27.10
C GLY A 227 7.96 5.96 26.13
N LEU A 228 6.67 5.95 25.76
CA LEU A 228 6.07 6.91 24.84
C LEU A 228 5.59 8.19 25.53
N THR A 229 6.47 8.84 26.29
CA THR A 229 6.17 10.06 27.09
C THR A 229 5.76 11.26 26.25
N ASP A 230 6.15 11.30 24.96
CA ASP A 230 5.79 12.37 24.00
C ASP A 230 4.38 12.23 23.44
N TYR A 231 3.62 11.23 23.90
CA TYR A 231 2.25 10.93 23.46
C TYR A 231 1.30 10.97 24.66
N ARG A 232 0.04 11.25 24.40
CA ARG A 232 -1.02 11.13 25.40
C ARG A 232 -1.48 9.67 25.44
N HIS A 233 -0.93 8.89 26.37
CA HIS A 233 -1.23 7.46 26.46
C HIS A 233 -2.51 7.22 27.27
N ASP A 234 -3.52 6.60 26.66
CA ASP A 234 -4.79 6.15 27.26
C ASP A 234 -4.84 4.60 27.18
N PRO A 235 -4.29 3.90 28.19
CA PRO A 235 -4.30 2.43 28.22
C PRO A 235 -5.71 1.93 28.53
N ARG A 236 -6.28 1.17 27.61
CA ARG A 236 -7.59 0.55 27.78
C ARG A 236 -7.44 -0.90 28.17
N THR A 237 -7.48 -1.15 29.48
CA THR A 237 -7.34 -2.50 30.02
C THR A 237 -8.55 -3.35 29.63
N VAL A 238 -8.29 -4.46 28.97
CA VAL A 238 -9.33 -5.36 28.46
C VAL A 238 -10.10 -6.05 29.60
N GLY A 239 -9.46 -6.32 30.75
CA GLY A 239 -10.07 -7.03 31.86
C GLY A 239 -10.73 -8.34 31.39
N LYS A 240 -12.01 -8.52 31.72
CA LYS A 240 -12.84 -9.63 31.21
C LYS A 240 -13.48 -9.35 29.83
N MET A 241 -13.32 -8.15 29.27
CA MET A 241 -13.86 -7.78 27.96
C MET A 241 -12.94 -8.23 26.84
N ALA A 242 -13.50 -8.66 25.73
CA ALA A 242 -12.71 -9.04 24.56
C ALA A 242 -12.05 -7.79 23.91
N GLY A 243 -10.80 -7.91 23.47
CA GLY A 243 -10.00 -6.80 22.91
C GLY A 243 -10.70 -6.02 21.79
N HIS A 244 -11.52 -6.68 20.96
CA HIS A 244 -12.30 -6.04 19.90
C HIS A 244 -13.40 -5.07 20.39
N ILE A 245 -13.73 -5.08 21.68
CA ILE A 245 -14.66 -4.12 22.30
C ILE A 245 -13.91 -2.86 22.71
N VAL A 246 -12.67 -3.02 23.13
CA VAL A 246 -11.82 -1.94 23.70
C VAL A 246 -11.11 -1.15 22.61
N LEU A 247 -10.57 -1.86 21.60
CA LEU A 247 -9.87 -1.33 20.43
C LEU A 247 -10.53 -1.83 19.13
N PRO A 248 -11.77 -1.42 18.84
CA PRO A 248 -12.58 -2.04 17.80
C PRO A 248 -12.01 -1.87 16.39
N TRP A 249 -11.33 -0.76 16.12
CA TRP A 249 -10.87 -0.44 14.78
C TRP A 249 -9.61 -1.20 14.42
N ILE A 250 -8.62 -1.27 15.31
CA ILE A 250 -7.38 -2.02 15.01
C ILE A 250 -7.65 -3.52 14.91
N HIS A 251 -8.48 -4.09 15.77
CA HIS A 251 -8.87 -5.49 15.67
C HIS A 251 -9.62 -5.80 14.38
N ARG A 252 -10.46 -4.86 13.91
CA ARG A 252 -11.12 -4.97 12.61
C ARG A 252 -10.12 -4.93 11.45
N VAL A 253 -9.12 -4.06 11.52
CA VAL A 253 -8.03 -3.99 10.54
C VAL A 253 -7.29 -5.32 10.47
N PHE A 254 -6.89 -5.89 11.61
CA PHE A 254 -6.20 -7.18 11.66
C PHE A 254 -7.07 -8.33 11.11
N ALA A 255 -8.37 -8.35 11.46
CA ALA A 255 -9.28 -9.36 10.94
C ALA A 255 -9.43 -9.28 9.41
N LEU A 256 -9.55 -8.07 8.86
CA LEU A 256 -9.63 -7.85 7.41
C LEU A 256 -8.32 -8.23 6.71
N MET A 257 -7.18 -7.87 7.29
CA MET A 257 -5.86 -8.20 6.75
C MET A 257 -5.62 -9.71 6.71
N LYS A 258 -5.94 -10.44 7.79
CA LYS A 258 -5.84 -11.90 7.84
C LYS A 258 -6.71 -12.56 6.77
N ARG A 259 -7.96 -12.12 6.65
CA ARG A 259 -8.90 -12.65 5.64
C ARG A 259 -8.41 -12.36 4.23
N TRP A 260 -7.92 -11.14 3.97
CA TRP A 260 -7.38 -10.75 2.68
C TRP A 260 -6.12 -11.56 2.30
N GLY A 261 -5.18 -11.69 3.24
CA GLY A 261 -3.94 -12.42 3.02
C GLY A 261 -4.17 -13.90 2.73
N LEU A 262 -5.07 -14.54 3.47
CA LEU A 262 -5.41 -15.96 3.27
C LEU A 262 -6.27 -16.18 2.02
N GLY A 263 -7.28 -15.33 1.80
CA GLY A 263 -8.23 -15.51 0.69
C GLY A 263 -7.66 -15.19 -0.68
N THR A 264 -6.67 -14.30 -0.78
CA THR A 264 -6.10 -13.89 -2.08
C THR A 264 -4.79 -14.60 -2.39
N TYR A 265 -3.96 -14.85 -1.38
CA TYR A 265 -2.59 -15.34 -1.58
C TYR A 265 -2.35 -16.74 -0.99
N HIS A 266 -3.37 -17.33 -0.35
CA HIS A 266 -3.30 -18.66 0.27
C HIS A 266 -2.12 -18.86 1.23
N GLY A 267 -1.64 -17.76 1.82
CA GLY A 267 -0.51 -17.70 2.74
C GLY A 267 0.56 -16.71 2.27
N LEU A 268 1.07 -15.96 3.22
CA LEU A 268 2.12 -14.96 2.98
C LEU A 268 3.46 -15.56 3.38
N ARG A 269 4.53 -15.25 2.62
CA ARG A 269 5.90 -15.63 3.00
C ARG A 269 6.56 -14.51 3.80
N ARG A 270 7.27 -14.86 4.87
CA ARG A 270 7.96 -13.90 5.76
C ARG A 270 8.85 -12.93 4.99
N LYS A 271 9.63 -13.43 4.04
CA LYS A 271 10.53 -12.63 3.18
C LYS A 271 9.86 -11.47 2.44
N HIS A 272 8.56 -11.55 2.18
CA HIS A 272 7.83 -10.58 1.35
C HIS A 272 6.69 -9.90 2.12
N ILE A 273 6.61 -10.09 3.44
CA ILE A 273 5.48 -9.61 4.24
C ILE A 273 5.27 -8.10 4.08
N ASP A 274 6.35 -7.31 4.11
CA ASP A 274 6.26 -5.86 4.04
C ASP A 274 5.61 -5.39 2.74
N THR A 275 5.89 -6.04 1.60
CA THR A 275 5.26 -5.68 0.33
C THR A 275 3.76 -5.96 0.31
N TYR A 276 3.32 -7.02 0.98
CA TYR A 276 1.89 -7.31 1.14
C TYR A 276 1.22 -6.37 2.13
N LEU A 277 1.87 -6.02 3.24
CA LEU A 277 1.38 -5.00 4.15
C LEU A 277 1.23 -3.65 3.45
N ASN A 278 2.17 -3.29 2.59
CA ASN A 278 2.12 -2.09 1.78
C ASN A 278 0.88 -2.06 0.87
N GLU A 279 0.61 -3.16 0.16
CA GLU A 279 -0.60 -3.28 -0.65
C GLU A 279 -1.87 -3.18 0.19
N PHE A 280 -1.93 -3.87 1.34
CA PHE A 280 -3.10 -3.81 2.20
C PHE A 280 -3.35 -2.39 2.74
N VAL A 281 -2.30 -1.72 3.24
CA VAL A 281 -2.36 -0.32 3.71
C VAL A 281 -2.82 0.62 2.60
N PHE A 282 -2.26 0.49 1.40
CA PHE A 282 -2.65 1.26 0.22
C PHE A 282 -4.15 1.12 -0.07
N ARG A 283 -4.66 -0.11 -0.14
CA ARG A 283 -6.07 -0.42 -0.40
C ARG A 283 -6.98 0.11 0.70
N TYR A 284 -6.61 -0.14 1.94
CA TYR A 284 -7.41 0.28 3.10
C TYR A 284 -7.53 1.80 3.16
N ASN A 285 -6.44 2.52 3.02
CA ASN A 285 -6.43 3.98 3.11
C ASN A 285 -7.20 4.64 1.95
N ARG A 286 -7.33 3.96 0.81
CA ARG A 286 -8.07 4.44 -0.36
C ARG A 286 -9.48 3.88 -0.50
N ARG A 287 -9.98 3.11 0.45
CA ARG A 287 -11.28 2.44 0.36
C ARG A 287 -12.49 3.35 0.12
N PHE A 288 -12.37 4.62 0.46
CA PHE A 288 -13.40 5.63 0.21
C PHE A 288 -13.25 6.34 -1.13
N TYR A 289 -12.09 6.19 -1.79
CA TYR A 289 -11.78 6.79 -3.08
C TYR A 289 -11.82 5.72 -4.16
N ARG A 290 -13.02 5.27 -4.52
CA ARG A 290 -13.23 4.14 -5.46
C ARG A 290 -12.62 4.31 -6.85
N HIS A 291 -12.09 5.50 -7.17
CA HIS A 291 -11.62 5.85 -8.50
C HIS A 291 -10.18 6.38 -8.53
N VAL A 292 -9.37 6.11 -7.52
CA VAL A 292 -7.96 6.50 -7.53
C VAL A 292 -7.16 5.45 -8.29
N SER A 293 -7.13 5.62 -9.61
CA SER A 293 -6.25 4.88 -10.51
C SER A 293 -4.84 5.50 -10.51
N ILE A 294 -3.85 4.70 -10.86
CA ILE A 294 -2.49 4.89 -11.42
C ILE A 294 -1.81 6.30 -11.32
N SER A 295 -2.42 7.30 -10.76
CA SER A 295 -1.98 8.71 -10.84
C SER A 295 -1.22 9.23 -9.62
N GLN A 296 -0.63 8.36 -8.83
CA GLN A 296 0.35 8.74 -7.78
C GLN A 296 1.65 7.99 -7.98
#